data_42028d9bb08aac3e1a5e2986c44898a2
#
_entry.id   42028d9bb08aac3e1a5e2986c44898a2
#
_cell.length_a   1.000
_cell.length_b   1.000
_cell.length_c   1.000
_cell.angle_alpha   90.00
_cell.angle_beta   90.00
_cell.angle_gamma   90.00
#
_symmetry.space_group_name_H-M   'P 1'
#
loop_
_entity.id
_entity.type
_entity.pdbx_description
1 polymer ?
#
loop_
_entity_poly.entity_id
_entity_poly.type
_entity_poly.pdbx_seq_one_letter_code
_entity_poly.pdbx_strand_id
1 'polypeptide(L)'
;MKLNRILGALFCILCMASCGTVQTNKPFAVGSVRLEMGMDDLNYLGESEISVEYDTYLGFITKIRKVNGELYDPLNTRKLTIPTQGLALSSEGMDLAAYKVLEDYPQATFFQVVFERTEKEQLFLGRVKKTTAKVRAYSFK
;
A
#
# COMPACT_ATOMS: atom_id res chain seq x y z
N MET A 1 -39.84 -1.63 -33.10
CA MET A 1 -39.82 -2.52 -31.91
C MET A 1 -38.56 -3.42 -31.75
N LYS A 2 -37.88 -3.85 -32.83
CA LYS A 2 -36.69 -4.73 -32.72
C LYS A 2 -35.42 -3.99 -32.21
N LEU A 3 -35.22 -2.72 -32.59
CA LEU A 3 -34.05 -1.92 -32.23
C LEU A 3 -33.91 -1.69 -30.70
N ASN A 4 -35.01 -1.39 -30.00
CA ASN A 4 -35.01 -1.18 -28.56
C ASN A 4 -34.67 -2.45 -27.76
N ARG A 5 -35.02 -3.64 -28.29
CA ARG A 5 -34.66 -4.92 -27.65
C ARG A 5 -33.17 -5.22 -27.81
N ILE A 6 -32.58 -4.87 -28.95
CA ILE A 6 -31.13 -5.05 -29.20
C ILE A 6 -30.33 -4.08 -28.33
N LEU A 7 -30.77 -2.83 -28.18
CA LEU A 7 -30.13 -1.83 -27.35
C LEU A 7 -30.16 -2.21 -25.85
N GLY A 8 -31.29 -2.76 -25.38
CA GLY A 8 -31.44 -3.25 -24.02
C GLY A 8 -30.54 -4.46 -23.72
N ALA A 9 -30.43 -5.40 -24.65
CA ALA A 9 -29.57 -6.57 -24.52
C ALA A 9 -28.08 -6.16 -24.49
N LEU A 10 -27.67 -5.21 -25.33
CA LEU A 10 -26.31 -4.68 -25.37
C LEU A 10 -25.93 -3.97 -24.04
N PHE A 11 -26.87 -3.22 -23.46
CA PHE A 11 -26.68 -2.56 -22.17
C PHE A 11 -26.51 -3.55 -21.02
N CYS A 12 -27.32 -4.63 -21.01
CA CYS A 12 -27.16 -5.69 -20.00
C CYS A 12 -25.80 -6.41 -20.10
N ILE A 13 -25.31 -6.68 -21.33
CA ILE A 13 -23.99 -7.32 -21.53
C ILE A 13 -22.86 -6.43 -21.03
N LEU A 14 -22.93 -5.11 -21.25
CA LEU A 14 -21.95 -4.13 -20.74
C LEU A 14 -21.94 -4.05 -19.21
N CYS A 15 -23.09 -4.21 -18.55
CA CYS A 15 -23.17 -4.22 -17.08
C CYS A 15 -22.55 -5.47 -16.44
N MET A 16 -22.55 -6.61 -17.14
CA MET A 16 -22.00 -7.88 -16.61
C MET A 16 -20.48 -7.96 -16.68
N ALA A 17 -19.82 -7.11 -17.45
CA ALA A 17 -18.35 -7.11 -17.60
C ALA A 17 -17.60 -6.37 -16.47
N SER A 18 -18.32 -5.80 -15.48
CA SER A 18 -17.74 -4.88 -14.47
C SER A 18 -17.26 -5.52 -13.18
N CYS A 19 -17.33 -6.84 -13.00
CA CYS A 19 -16.87 -7.50 -11.77
C CYS A 19 -15.57 -8.26 -11.99
N GLY A 20 -14.45 -7.55 -12.03
CA GLY A 20 -13.12 -8.14 -12.03
C GLY A 20 -12.34 -7.74 -10.79
N THR A 21 -12.09 -8.66 -9.85
CA THR A 21 -11.09 -8.46 -8.79
C THR A 21 -9.72 -8.74 -9.37
N VAL A 22 -8.92 -7.70 -9.59
CA VAL A 22 -7.53 -7.86 -10.02
C VAL A 22 -6.68 -8.02 -8.76
N GLN A 23 -6.27 -9.24 -8.45
CA GLN A 23 -5.18 -9.51 -7.51
C GLN A 23 -3.86 -9.41 -8.26
N THR A 24 -3.04 -8.42 -7.90
CA THR A 24 -1.68 -8.32 -8.41
C THR A 24 -0.73 -8.92 -7.38
N ASN A 25 -0.30 -10.14 -7.60
CA ASN A 25 0.81 -10.75 -6.88
C ASN A 25 2.11 -10.35 -7.60
N LYS A 26 2.96 -9.57 -6.93
CA LYS A 26 4.30 -9.26 -7.45
C LYS A 26 5.27 -10.29 -6.91
N PRO A 27 5.90 -11.13 -7.77
CA PRO A 27 7.01 -11.96 -7.33
C PRO A 27 8.20 -11.07 -6.99
N PHE A 28 8.86 -11.36 -5.88
CA PHE A 28 10.05 -10.64 -5.46
C PHE A 28 11.27 -11.20 -6.20
N ALA A 29 11.97 -10.32 -6.94
CA ALA A 29 13.28 -10.65 -7.46
C ALA A 29 14.29 -10.59 -6.31
N VAL A 30 14.97 -11.68 -6.05
CA VAL A 30 16.10 -11.71 -5.11
C VAL A 30 17.23 -10.91 -5.71
N GLY A 31 17.50 -9.71 -5.14
CA GLY A 31 18.63 -8.89 -5.55
C GLY A 31 19.96 -9.60 -5.31
N SER A 32 20.94 -9.32 -6.16
CA SER A 32 22.23 -10.01 -6.22
C SER A 32 23.21 -9.69 -5.07
N VAL A 33 22.84 -8.84 -4.13
CA VAL A 33 23.68 -8.53 -2.96
C VAL A 33 23.19 -9.40 -1.78
N ARG A 34 23.92 -10.45 -1.47
CA ARG A 34 23.72 -11.31 -0.33
C ARG A 34 24.51 -10.71 0.84
N LEU A 35 23.83 -9.99 1.72
CA LEU A 35 24.36 -9.79 3.07
C LEU A 35 24.11 -11.13 3.82
N GLU A 36 25.17 -11.82 4.18
CA GLU A 36 25.10 -12.99 5.06
C GLU A 36 24.85 -12.51 6.50
N MET A 37 23.63 -12.07 6.75
CA MET A 37 23.18 -11.65 8.06
C MET A 37 22.12 -12.66 8.51
N GLY A 38 22.42 -13.33 9.60
CA GLY A 38 21.49 -14.25 10.24
C GLY A 38 20.48 -13.48 11.08
N MET A 39 19.31 -14.06 11.32
CA MET A 39 18.35 -13.50 12.29
C MET A 39 18.94 -13.42 13.69
N ASP A 40 19.96 -14.25 13.97
CA ASP A 40 20.69 -14.27 15.26
C ASP A 40 21.52 -13.01 15.51
N ASP A 41 21.84 -12.23 14.45
CA ASP A 41 22.58 -10.96 14.55
C ASP A 41 21.67 -9.77 14.83
N LEU A 42 20.34 -10.00 14.87
CA LEU A 42 19.33 -8.98 15.04
C LEU A 42 18.59 -9.13 16.36
N ASN A 43 18.35 -8.00 17.03
CA ASN A 43 17.44 -7.90 18.15
C ASN A 43 16.08 -7.39 17.63
N TYR A 44 15.03 -8.16 17.84
CA TYR A 44 13.66 -7.72 17.54
C TYR A 44 13.23 -6.64 18.54
N LEU A 45 12.80 -5.49 18.01
CA LEU A 45 12.34 -4.35 18.80
C LEU A 45 10.82 -4.32 18.90
N GLY A 46 10.13 -4.64 17.81
CA GLY A 46 8.67 -4.65 17.78
C GLY A 46 8.12 -4.56 16.37
N GLU A 47 6.80 -4.33 16.28
CA GLU A 47 6.06 -4.23 15.04
C GLU A 47 5.25 -2.94 15.02
N SER A 48 5.27 -2.22 13.90
CA SER A 48 4.49 -1.01 13.66
C SER A 48 3.56 -1.22 12.48
N GLU A 49 2.34 -0.69 12.59
CA GLU A 49 1.37 -0.68 11.50
C GLU A 49 1.31 0.72 10.89
N ILE A 50 1.52 0.78 9.59
CA ILE A 50 1.49 2.01 8.79
C ILE A 50 0.40 1.92 7.72
N SER A 51 -0.22 3.05 7.39
CA SER A 51 -1.31 3.06 6.41
C SER A 51 -1.40 4.35 5.64
N VAL A 52 -1.87 4.25 4.38
CA VAL A 52 -2.20 5.40 3.53
C VAL A 52 -3.57 5.19 2.90
N GLU A 53 -4.40 6.23 2.95
CA GLU A 53 -5.71 6.26 2.32
C GLU A 53 -5.72 7.26 1.17
N TYR A 54 -6.27 6.82 0.04
CA TYR A 54 -6.42 7.61 -1.17
C TYR A 54 -7.87 7.70 -1.60
N ASP A 55 -8.27 8.87 -2.07
CA ASP A 55 -9.51 9.08 -2.80
C ASP A 55 -9.17 9.23 -4.28
N THR A 56 -9.84 8.46 -5.14
CA THR A 56 -9.74 8.59 -6.59
C THR A 56 -11.10 9.03 -7.13
N TYR A 57 -11.13 10.16 -7.82
CA TYR A 57 -12.32 10.74 -8.44
C TYR A 57 -12.26 10.54 -9.95
N LEU A 58 -13.41 10.25 -10.58
CA LEU A 58 -13.55 10.06 -12.03
C LEU A 58 -12.54 9.06 -12.64
N GLY A 59 -11.97 8.17 -11.81
CA GLY A 59 -11.03 7.14 -12.24
C GLY A 59 -9.57 7.58 -12.45
N PHE A 60 -9.27 8.88 -12.48
CA PHE A 60 -7.92 9.38 -12.79
C PHE A 60 -7.37 10.44 -11.82
N ILE A 61 -8.20 11.16 -11.06
CA ILE A 61 -7.73 12.14 -10.08
C ILE A 61 -7.56 11.43 -8.75
N THR A 62 -6.30 11.16 -8.34
CA THR A 62 -5.99 10.52 -7.07
C THR A 62 -5.41 11.54 -6.09
N LYS A 63 -5.97 11.59 -4.89
CA LYS A 63 -5.54 12.46 -3.79
C LYS A 63 -5.32 11.63 -2.52
N ILE A 64 -4.21 11.88 -1.84
CA ILE A 64 -3.98 11.30 -0.51
C ILE A 64 -4.92 11.97 0.48
N ARG A 65 -5.68 11.18 1.22
CA ARG A 65 -6.61 11.63 2.24
C ARG A 65 -6.04 11.55 3.64
N LYS A 66 -5.47 10.40 3.99
CA LYS A 66 -4.90 10.14 5.31
C LYS A 66 -3.58 9.39 5.22
N VAL A 67 -2.70 9.66 6.18
CA VAL A 67 -1.45 8.97 6.42
C VAL A 67 -1.41 8.57 7.89
N ASN A 68 -1.24 7.29 8.18
CA ASN A 68 -1.27 6.72 9.54
C ASN A 68 -2.52 7.09 10.36
N GLY A 69 -3.67 7.26 9.68
CA GLY A 69 -4.95 7.63 10.29
C GLY A 69 -5.17 9.14 10.44
N GLU A 70 -4.16 9.97 10.25
CA GLU A 70 -4.23 11.44 10.30
C GLU A 70 -4.50 12.04 8.92
N LEU A 71 -5.14 13.20 8.87
CA LEU A 71 -5.35 13.92 7.61
C LEU A 71 -4.00 14.31 7.01
N TYR A 72 -3.85 14.02 5.71
CA TYR A 72 -2.63 14.34 4.99
C TYR A 72 -2.42 15.85 4.86
N ASP A 73 -1.32 16.35 5.42
CA ASP A 73 -0.83 17.71 5.24
C ASP A 73 0.51 17.68 4.51
N PRO A 74 0.57 18.11 3.23
CA PRO A 74 1.81 18.07 2.45
C PRO A 74 2.92 18.97 3.00
N LEU A 75 2.60 19.95 3.85
CA LEU A 75 3.59 20.85 4.44
C LEU A 75 4.27 20.24 5.67
N ASN A 76 3.57 19.36 6.39
CA ASN A 76 4.06 18.78 7.65
C ASN A 76 4.41 17.27 7.53
N THR A 77 4.06 16.62 6.44
CA THR A 77 4.37 15.20 6.26
C THR A 77 5.81 15.00 5.83
N ARG A 78 6.57 14.25 6.62
CA ARG A 78 7.95 13.87 6.30
C ARG A 78 7.94 12.64 5.41
N LYS A 79 8.63 12.73 4.27
CA LYS A 79 8.87 11.59 3.39
C LYS A 79 10.12 10.86 3.84
N LEU A 80 9.97 9.59 4.18
CA LEU A 80 11.08 8.76 4.63
C LEU A 80 11.15 7.48 3.80
N THR A 81 12.29 7.26 3.17
CA THR A 81 12.58 5.99 2.53
C THR A 81 13.21 5.05 3.55
N ILE A 82 12.46 4.04 3.98
CA ILE A 82 13.01 2.98 4.82
C ILE A 82 13.82 2.05 3.92
N PRO A 83 15.13 1.85 4.19
CA PRO A 83 15.91 0.84 3.48
C PRO A 83 15.41 -0.53 3.91
N THR A 84 14.53 -1.10 3.13
CA THR A 84 14.05 -2.47 3.31
C THR A 84 14.89 -3.38 2.42
N GLN A 85 15.66 -4.29 3.00
CA GLN A 85 16.28 -5.34 2.21
C GLN A 85 15.22 -6.30 1.69
N GLY A 86 15.02 -6.29 0.38
CA GLY A 86 14.20 -7.27 -0.33
C GLY A 86 12.72 -6.92 -0.52
N LEU A 87 12.18 -5.97 0.20
CA LEU A 87 10.78 -5.54 0.08
C LEU A 87 10.72 -4.02 0.14
N ALA A 88 10.94 -3.38 -0.99
CA ALA A 88 10.50 -1.99 -1.11
C ALA A 88 8.99 -1.96 -0.81
N LEU A 89 8.56 -1.03 0.04
CA LEU A 89 7.14 -0.71 0.18
C LEU A 89 6.60 -0.47 -1.23
N SER A 90 5.88 -1.47 -1.75
CA SER A 90 5.59 -1.53 -3.20
C SER A 90 4.45 -0.61 -3.60
N SER A 91 3.70 -0.13 -2.62
CA SER A 91 2.54 0.71 -2.85
C SER A 91 2.90 2.18 -2.80
N GLU A 92 2.34 2.90 -3.76
CA GLU A 92 2.47 4.35 -3.89
C GLU A 92 2.19 5.06 -2.55
N GLY A 93 3.08 5.96 -2.14
CA GLY A 93 2.93 6.82 -0.95
C GLY A 93 3.14 6.15 0.41
N MET A 94 3.48 4.86 0.48
CA MET A 94 3.81 4.23 1.76
C MET A 94 5.08 4.81 2.41
N ASP A 95 5.94 5.43 1.61
CA ASP A 95 7.08 6.23 2.05
C ASP A 95 6.68 7.44 2.91
N LEU A 96 5.45 7.96 2.71
CA LEU A 96 4.89 9.03 3.54
C LEU A 96 4.43 8.52 4.92
N ALA A 97 4.09 7.23 5.05
CA ALA A 97 3.67 6.62 6.31
C ALA A 97 4.84 6.02 7.11
N ALA A 98 5.97 5.80 6.46
CA ALA A 98 7.12 5.09 7.00
C ALA A 98 7.78 5.77 8.21
N TYR A 99 7.64 7.11 8.36
CA TYR A 99 8.19 7.85 9.50
C TYR A 99 7.72 7.31 10.85
N LYS A 100 6.49 6.80 10.92
CA LYS A 100 5.91 6.25 12.14
C LYS A 100 6.73 5.09 12.70
N VAL A 101 7.32 4.26 11.84
CA VAL A 101 8.14 3.13 12.30
C VAL A 101 9.38 3.62 13.07
N LEU A 102 9.97 4.76 12.63
CA LEU A 102 11.10 5.37 13.34
C LEU A 102 10.68 6.16 14.57
N GLU A 103 9.46 6.68 14.61
CA GLU A 103 8.90 7.28 15.84
C GLU A 103 8.65 6.22 16.90
N ASP A 104 8.07 5.07 16.51
CA ASP A 104 7.81 3.95 17.42
C ASP A 104 9.13 3.28 17.90
N TYR A 105 10.14 3.18 17.00
CA TYR A 105 11.42 2.51 17.26
C TYR A 105 12.63 3.32 16.77
N PRO A 106 13.03 4.41 17.46
CA PRO A 106 14.10 5.30 17.02
C PRO A 106 15.47 4.62 16.89
N GLN A 107 15.68 3.54 17.63
CA GLN A 107 16.93 2.76 17.63
C GLN A 107 16.97 1.68 16.54
N ALA A 108 15.92 1.55 15.74
CA ALA A 108 15.86 0.53 14.71
C ALA A 108 16.85 0.84 13.57
N THR A 109 17.59 -0.19 13.16
CA THR A 109 18.57 -0.11 12.07
C THR A 109 18.21 -0.98 10.88
N PHE A 110 17.30 -1.94 11.08
CA PHE A 110 16.83 -2.83 10.04
C PHE A 110 15.30 -2.98 10.10
N PHE A 111 14.66 -3.03 8.93
CA PHE A 111 13.22 -3.08 8.82
C PHE A 111 12.80 -4.19 7.87
N GLN A 112 11.76 -4.92 8.24
CA GLN A 112 11.18 -5.97 7.43
C GLN A 112 9.68 -5.74 7.29
N VAL A 113 9.21 -5.55 6.06
CA VAL A 113 7.77 -5.56 5.78
C VAL A 113 7.30 -7.01 5.79
N VAL A 114 6.40 -7.35 6.69
CA VAL A 114 5.89 -8.72 6.85
C VAL A 114 4.52 -8.92 6.25
N PHE A 115 3.80 -7.82 6.05
CA PHE A 115 2.45 -7.86 5.53
C PHE A 115 2.10 -6.55 4.83
N GLU A 116 1.45 -6.63 3.68
CA GLU A 116 0.85 -5.48 2.99
C GLU A 116 -0.53 -5.88 2.46
N ARG A 117 -1.54 -5.09 2.78
CA ARG A 117 -2.92 -5.27 2.36
C ARG A 117 -3.45 -4.01 1.73
N THR A 118 -4.07 -4.14 0.57
CA THR A 118 -4.79 -3.06 -0.09
C THR A 118 -6.28 -3.39 -0.15
N GLU A 119 -7.08 -2.53 0.44
CA GLU A 119 -8.53 -2.53 0.38
C GLU A 119 -9.00 -1.45 -0.60
N LYS A 120 -9.98 -1.79 -1.43
CA LYS A 120 -10.57 -0.86 -2.39
C LYS A 120 -12.08 -0.88 -2.23
N GLU A 121 -12.65 0.28 -1.98
CA GLU A 121 -14.09 0.50 -1.90
C GLU A 121 -14.52 1.32 -3.11
N GLN A 122 -15.45 0.77 -3.90
CA GLN A 122 -15.99 1.44 -5.07
C GLN A 122 -17.14 2.36 -4.66
N LEU A 123 -17.04 3.63 -5.00
CA LEU A 123 -18.07 4.64 -4.84
C LEU A 123 -18.70 4.96 -6.21
N PHE A 124 -19.87 5.61 -6.21
CA PHE A 124 -20.60 5.94 -7.44
C PHE A 124 -19.78 6.72 -8.49
N LEU A 125 -18.98 7.70 -8.05
CA LEU A 125 -18.13 8.54 -8.92
C LEU A 125 -16.64 8.44 -8.60
N GLY A 126 -16.22 7.39 -7.88
CA GLY A 126 -14.83 7.26 -7.49
C GLY A 126 -14.57 5.97 -6.74
N ARG A 127 -13.43 5.93 -6.08
CA ARG A 127 -13.04 4.81 -5.20
C ARG A 127 -12.16 5.31 -4.06
N VAL A 128 -12.31 4.67 -2.91
CA VAL A 128 -11.37 4.81 -1.80
C VAL A 128 -10.42 3.62 -1.84
N LYS A 129 -9.13 3.87 -1.72
CA LYS A 129 -8.09 2.87 -1.61
C LYS A 129 -7.37 3.05 -0.28
N LYS A 130 -7.36 2.03 0.56
CA LYS A 130 -6.57 1.98 1.80
C LYS A 130 -5.50 0.93 1.67
N THR A 131 -4.25 1.32 1.81
CA THR A 131 -3.12 0.39 1.90
C THR A 131 -2.59 0.40 3.31
N THR A 132 -2.45 -0.78 3.90
CA THR A 132 -1.92 -1.00 5.25
C THR A 132 -0.75 -1.95 5.15
N ALA A 133 0.35 -1.64 5.84
CA ALA A 133 1.51 -2.54 5.93
C ALA A 133 1.94 -2.70 7.40
N LYS A 134 2.42 -3.90 7.73
CA LYS A 134 3.06 -4.20 9.01
C LYS A 134 4.56 -4.33 8.80
N VAL A 135 5.30 -3.57 9.60
CA VAL A 135 6.75 -3.48 9.52
C VAL A 135 7.35 -3.87 10.86
N ARG A 136 8.21 -4.87 10.84
CA ARG A 136 9.03 -5.26 11.99
C ARG A 136 10.30 -4.44 12.02
N ALA A 137 10.63 -3.94 13.20
CA ALA A 137 11.82 -3.16 13.47
C ALA A 137 12.83 -4.00 14.26
N TYR A 138 14.10 -3.92 13.86
CA TYR A 138 15.21 -4.61 14.48
C TYR A 138 16.39 -3.67 14.68
N SER A 139 17.21 -3.93 15.70
CA SER A 139 18.54 -3.35 15.84
C SER A 139 19.61 -4.42 15.64
N PHE A 140 20.81 -4.03 15.23
CA PHE A 140 21.96 -4.92 15.29
C PHE A 140 22.35 -5.19 16.75
N LYS A 141 22.87 -6.39 17.00
CA LYS A 141 23.49 -6.72 18.29
C LYS A 141 24.81 -6.03 18.47
#